data_a25e01cf84d3b7fd5868dc356e05f3df
#
_entry.id   a25e01cf84d3b7fd5868dc356e05f3df
#
_cell.length_a   1.000
_cell.length_b   1.000
_cell.length_c   1.000
_cell.angle_alpha   90.00
_cell.angle_beta   90.00
_cell.angle_gamma   90.00
#
_symmetry.space_group_name_H-M   'P 1'
#
loop_
_entity.id
_entity.type
_entity.pdbx_description
1 polymer ?
#
loop_
_entity_poly.entity_id
_entity_poly.type
_entity_poly.pdbx_seq_one_letter_code
_entity_poly.pdbx_strand_id
1 'polypeptide(L)'
;KSGEENKNITTCNYIWQQLKNHNFDKNSLLINLGGGMIGDMGGFCASTYKRGIDFVQIPTTLLAMADASVGGKLGVDFDGLKNMIGLFENPRVVLVAPEFLKTLDKTQLVFGFVEVVKHALIADKDFWNHLIKTKFQDLIWEEVIAHSIAIKNKIVLNDPKEKGERKKLNFGHTFGHAIESYYLQKGTPVFHGEAIALGMLLESKMSDLTDLEKGEITTYILSNFALPYNPDKNQLIEFMQNDKKNKDVKINFSLLKGIGNCSIDNLFSANEL
;
A
#
# COMPACT_ATOMS: atom_id res chain seq x y z
N LYS A 1 7.51 -14.37 -13.59
CA LYS A 1 7.03 -15.22 -12.49
C LYS A 1 6.27 -14.34 -11.51
N SER A 2 5.22 -14.82 -10.89
CA SER A 2 4.53 -14.19 -9.77
C SER A 2 5.33 -14.36 -8.47
N GLY A 3 5.10 -13.51 -7.48
CA GLY A 3 5.74 -13.57 -6.17
C GLY A 3 6.70 -12.39 -5.94
N GLU A 4 6.65 -11.80 -4.74
CA GLU A 4 7.43 -10.63 -4.36
C GLU A 4 8.94 -10.92 -4.40
N GLU A 5 9.37 -12.16 -4.21
CA GLU A 5 10.76 -12.59 -4.35
C GLU A 5 11.37 -12.28 -5.74
N ASN A 6 10.52 -12.08 -6.75
CA ASN A 6 10.93 -11.70 -8.10
C ASN A 6 11.05 -10.18 -8.31
N LYS A 7 10.66 -9.35 -7.31
CA LYS A 7 10.73 -7.89 -7.37
C LYS A 7 12.13 -7.37 -7.04
N ASN A 8 13.12 -7.67 -7.87
CA ASN A 8 14.53 -7.39 -7.60
C ASN A 8 15.28 -6.93 -8.85
N ILE A 9 16.51 -6.42 -8.65
CA ILE A 9 17.39 -5.92 -9.72
C ILE A 9 17.75 -7.00 -10.77
N THR A 10 17.87 -8.25 -10.35
CA THR A 10 18.16 -9.35 -11.29
C THR A 10 17.03 -9.52 -12.30
N THR A 11 15.79 -9.45 -11.86
CA THR A 11 14.60 -9.48 -12.75
C THR A 11 14.57 -8.23 -13.64
N CYS A 12 14.87 -7.05 -13.10
CA CYS A 12 14.97 -5.83 -13.91
C CYS A 12 16.02 -5.95 -15.03
N ASN A 13 17.19 -6.48 -14.70
CA ASN A 13 18.24 -6.73 -15.70
C ASN A 13 17.74 -7.67 -16.82
N TYR A 14 17.02 -8.72 -16.46
CA TYR A 14 16.39 -9.59 -17.45
C TYR A 14 15.41 -8.82 -18.34
N ILE A 15 14.52 -8.01 -17.76
CA ILE A 15 13.56 -7.17 -18.50
C ILE A 15 14.29 -6.23 -19.46
N TRP A 16 15.30 -5.49 -19.01
CA TRP A 16 16.06 -4.58 -19.87
C TRP A 16 16.78 -5.32 -21.01
N GLN A 17 17.28 -6.53 -20.76
CA GLN A 17 17.85 -7.38 -21.82
C GLN A 17 16.80 -7.75 -22.86
N GLN A 18 15.57 -8.12 -22.44
CA GLN A 18 14.48 -8.44 -23.37
C GLN A 18 14.07 -7.20 -24.18
N LEU A 19 13.92 -6.03 -23.56
CA LEU A 19 13.64 -4.79 -24.26
C LEU A 19 14.69 -4.48 -25.32
N LYS A 20 15.98 -4.66 -24.98
CA LYS A 20 17.10 -4.50 -25.93
C LYS A 20 17.03 -5.51 -27.07
N ASN A 21 16.82 -6.79 -26.77
CA ASN A 21 16.81 -7.87 -27.76
C ASN A 21 15.67 -7.75 -28.76
N HIS A 22 14.54 -7.15 -28.32
CA HIS A 22 13.37 -6.86 -29.15
C HIS A 22 13.43 -5.46 -29.80
N ASN A 23 14.58 -4.80 -29.76
CA ASN A 23 14.83 -3.49 -30.39
C ASN A 23 13.88 -2.35 -29.90
N PHE A 24 13.47 -2.39 -28.62
CA PHE A 24 12.73 -1.27 -28.06
C PHE A 24 13.53 0.03 -28.17
N ASP A 25 12.89 1.08 -28.68
CA ASP A 25 13.46 2.41 -28.82
C ASP A 25 12.79 3.41 -27.84
N LYS A 26 13.06 4.71 -28.01
CA LYS A 26 12.50 5.77 -27.16
C LYS A 26 11.00 6.03 -27.38
N ASN A 27 10.45 5.57 -28.49
CA ASN A 27 9.04 5.72 -28.84
C ASN A 27 8.23 4.47 -28.51
N SER A 28 8.87 3.45 -27.99
CA SER A 28 8.23 2.19 -27.60
C SER A 28 7.37 2.40 -26.35
N LEU A 29 6.27 1.68 -26.25
CA LEU A 29 5.36 1.66 -25.11
C LEU A 29 5.45 0.33 -24.38
N LEU A 30 5.69 0.37 -23.05
CA LEU A 30 5.62 -0.80 -22.20
C LEU A 30 4.23 -0.90 -21.53
N ILE A 31 3.58 -2.04 -21.64
CA ILE A 31 2.30 -2.29 -20.98
C ILE A 31 2.52 -3.25 -19.81
N ASN A 32 2.24 -2.80 -18.60
CA ASN A 32 2.34 -3.59 -17.37
C ASN A 32 0.95 -4.15 -17.04
N LEU A 33 0.73 -5.42 -17.31
CA LEU A 33 -0.50 -6.14 -16.97
C LEU A 33 -0.24 -7.05 -15.78
N GLY A 34 -0.82 -6.74 -14.61
CA GLY A 34 -0.61 -7.56 -13.41
C GLY A 34 -0.94 -6.84 -12.10
N GLY A 35 -0.56 -7.43 -10.99
CA GLY A 35 -0.66 -6.82 -9.66
C GLY A 35 0.38 -5.73 -9.41
N GLY A 36 0.41 -5.18 -8.19
CA GLY A 36 1.30 -4.07 -7.80
C GLY A 36 2.78 -4.33 -8.10
N MET A 37 3.27 -5.54 -7.83
CA MET A 37 4.66 -5.93 -8.11
C MET A 37 5.03 -5.74 -9.59
N ILE A 38 4.15 -6.15 -10.51
CA ILE A 38 4.37 -5.97 -11.96
C ILE A 38 4.35 -4.48 -12.32
N GLY A 39 3.41 -3.72 -11.75
CA GLY A 39 3.30 -2.28 -11.96
C GLY A 39 4.55 -1.53 -11.51
N ASP A 40 4.99 -1.78 -10.28
CA ASP A 40 6.17 -1.13 -9.69
C ASP A 40 7.46 -1.45 -10.47
N MET A 41 7.74 -2.73 -10.68
CA MET A 41 8.97 -3.18 -11.34
C MET A 41 8.96 -2.86 -12.83
N GLY A 42 7.83 -3.07 -13.52
CA GLY A 42 7.70 -2.76 -14.94
C GLY A 42 7.80 -1.26 -15.20
N GLY A 43 7.14 -0.45 -14.38
CA GLY A 43 7.26 1.00 -14.42
C GLY A 43 8.69 1.48 -14.16
N PHE A 44 9.37 0.91 -13.14
CA PHE A 44 10.78 1.17 -12.86
C PHE A 44 11.68 0.84 -14.06
N CYS A 45 11.47 -0.33 -14.68
CA CYS A 45 12.22 -0.73 -15.86
C CYS A 45 11.98 0.21 -17.05
N ALA A 46 10.73 0.63 -17.30
CA ALA A 46 10.39 1.57 -18.35
C ALA A 46 11.05 2.94 -18.11
N SER A 47 10.93 3.47 -16.89
CA SER A 47 11.43 4.79 -16.52
C SER A 47 12.96 4.88 -16.53
N THR A 48 13.66 3.76 -16.41
CA THR A 48 15.15 3.71 -16.41
C THR A 48 15.73 3.27 -17.75
N TYR A 49 14.96 2.52 -18.57
CA TYR A 49 15.42 2.08 -19.89
C TYR A 49 15.57 3.27 -20.84
N LYS A 50 16.76 3.43 -21.45
CA LYS A 50 17.10 4.56 -22.35
C LYS A 50 16.79 5.97 -21.79
N ARG A 51 16.82 6.13 -20.47
CA ARG A 51 16.44 7.34 -19.70
C ARG A 51 14.94 7.63 -19.73
N GLY A 52 14.13 6.58 -19.88
CA GLY A 52 12.66 6.61 -19.86
C GLY A 52 12.06 6.30 -21.23
N ILE A 53 11.14 5.35 -21.24
CA ILE A 53 10.17 5.09 -22.30
C ILE A 53 8.77 5.15 -21.69
N ASP A 54 7.77 5.39 -22.51
CA ASP A 54 6.38 5.43 -22.06
C ASP A 54 5.90 4.08 -21.52
N PHE A 55 5.02 4.12 -20.52
CA PHE A 55 4.39 2.91 -20.00
C PHE A 55 2.93 3.14 -19.61
N VAL A 56 2.18 2.04 -19.60
CA VAL A 56 0.76 1.95 -19.22
C VAL A 56 0.64 0.90 -18.10
N GLN A 57 -0.21 1.20 -17.12
CA GLN A 57 -0.56 0.26 -16.05
C GLN A 57 -1.95 -0.34 -16.31
N ILE A 58 -2.06 -1.67 -16.26
CA ILE A 58 -3.32 -2.41 -16.28
C ILE A 58 -3.35 -3.29 -15.02
N PRO A 59 -3.76 -2.73 -13.87
CA PRO A 59 -3.78 -3.46 -12.61
C PRO A 59 -4.83 -4.59 -12.63
N THR A 60 -4.46 -5.76 -12.11
CA THR A 60 -5.33 -6.95 -12.08
C THR A 60 -5.69 -7.42 -10.68
N THR A 61 -5.17 -6.76 -9.64
CA THR A 61 -5.52 -7.03 -8.23
C THR A 61 -6.21 -5.81 -7.64
N LEU A 62 -7.10 -6.01 -6.66
CA LEU A 62 -7.79 -4.90 -6.00
C LEU A 62 -6.80 -3.91 -5.36
N LEU A 63 -5.77 -4.41 -4.69
CA LEU A 63 -4.69 -3.60 -4.13
C LEU A 63 -4.05 -2.68 -5.18
N ALA A 64 -3.76 -3.23 -6.37
CA ALA A 64 -3.16 -2.43 -7.43
C ALA A 64 -4.15 -1.44 -8.05
N MET A 65 -5.42 -1.83 -8.21
CA MET A 65 -6.46 -0.94 -8.74
C MET A 65 -6.74 0.24 -7.83
N ALA A 66 -6.96 -0.03 -6.54
CA ALA A 66 -7.36 0.99 -5.57
C ALA A 66 -6.20 1.85 -5.07
N ASP A 67 -4.98 1.28 -5.02
CA ASP A 67 -3.82 1.92 -4.39
C ASP A 67 -2.56 1.94 -5.27
N ALA A 68 -1.88 0.83 -5.48
CA ALA A 68 -0.49 0.80 -5.95
C ALA A 68 -0.27 1.45 -7.32
N SER A 69 -1.22 1.39 -8.24
CA SER A 69 -1.08 1.98 -9.60
C SER A 69 -1.22 3.50 -9.63
N VAL A 70 -1.62 4.14 -8.53
CA VAL A 70 -1.85 5.60 -8.44
C VAL A 70 -0.75 6.25 -7.61
N GLY A 71 -0.15 7.31 -8.15
CA GLY A 71 0.81 8.14 -7.41
C GLY A 71 2.27 7.92 -7.75
N GLY A 72 2.56 7.16 -8.82
CA GLY A 72 3.85 7.12 -9.50
C GLY A 72 5.02 6.58 -8.66
N LYS A 73 4.79 5.96 -7.51
CA LYS A 73 5.84 5.25 -6.76
C LYS A 73 6.20 3.98 -7.52
N LEU A 74 7.43 3.89 -7.97
CA LEU A 74 7.97 2.72 -8.68
C LEU A 74 9.23 2.26 -7.99
N GLY A 75 9.41 0.96 -7.84
CA GLY A 75 10.60 0.48 -7.16
C GLY A 75 10.74 -1.03 -7.13
N VAL A 76 11.91 -1.45 -6.63
CA VAL A 76 12.28 -2.84 -6.47
C VAL A 76 12.97 -3.04 -5.13
N ASP A 77 12.95 -4.26 -4.66
CA ASP A 77 13.59 -4.67 -3.43
C ASP A 77 15.09 -4.82 -3.63
N PHE A 78 15.84 -4.48 -2.60
CA PHE A 78 17.29 -4.58 -2.61
C PHE A 78 17.81 -4.93 -1.23
N ASP A 79 18.72 -5.87 -1.15
CA ASP A 79 19.39 -6.31 0.09
C ASP A 79 18.41 -6.69 1.24
N GLY A 80 17.33 -7.39 0.87
CA GLY A 80 16.31 -7.82 1.83
C GLY A 80 15.32 -6.71 2.27
N LEU A 81 15.48 -5.48 1.76
CA LEU A 81 14.61 -4.36 2.06
C LEU A 81 13.64 -4.08 0.92
N LYS A 82 12.35 -3.95 1.23
CA LYS A 82 11.29 -3.67 0.25
C LYS A 82 11.42 -2.26 -0.31
N ASN A 83 11.22 -2.13 -1.64
CA ASN A 83 11.16 -0.85 -2.36
C ASN A 83 12.36 0.09 -2.10
N MET A 84 13.55 -0.47 -1.82
CA MET A 84 14.73 0.32 -1.46
C MET A 84 15.29 1.14 -2.62
N ILE A 85 15.15 0.63 -3.85
CA ILE A 85 15.56 1.33 -5.06
C ILE A 85 14.33 1.69 -5.86
N GLY A 86 14.11 2.98 -6.09
CA GLY A 86 12.91 3.43 -6.78
C GLY A 86 12.98 4.87 -7.24
N LEU A 87 11.92 5.28 -7.92
CA LEU A 87 11.74 6.63 -8.41
C LEU A 87 10.25 7.00 -8.43
N PHE A 88 9.97 8.27 -8.68
CA PHE A 88 8.60 8.77 -8.90
C PHE A 88 8.42 9.08 -10.39
N GLU A 89 7.63 8.26 -11.08
CA GLU A 89 7.23 8.50 -12.47
C GLU A 89 5.79 8.03 -12.70
N ASN A 90 5.00 8.83 -13.38
CA ASN A 90 3.62 8.49 -13.66
C ASN A 90 3.51 7.71 -14.99
N PRO A 91 2.64 6.69 -15.07
CA PRO A 91 2.27 6.06 -16.33
C PRO A 91 1.54 7.08 -17.24
N ARG A 92 1.57 6.85 -18.55
CA ARG A 92 0.74 7.60 -19.50
C ARG A 92 -0.75 7.45 -19.20
N VAL A 93 -1.14 6.24 -18.77
CA VAL A 93 -2.52 5.94 -18.36
C VAL A 93 -2.53 4.74 -17.41
N VAL A 94 -3.52 4.72 -16.51
CA VAL A 94 -3.89 3.54 -15.72
C VAL A 94 -5.26 3.08 -16.21
N LEU A 95 -5.34 1.86 -16.76
CA LEU A 95 -6.58 1.25 -17.25
C LEU A 95 -7.10 0.27 -16.20
N VAL A 96 -8.11 0.67 -15.46
CA VAL A 96 -8.72 -0.14 -14.42
C VAL A 96 -9.93 -0.89 -14.99
N ALA A 97 -9.87 -2.23 -14.94
CA ALA A 97 -10.93 -3.11 -15.38
C ALA A 97 -11.32 -4.05 -14.22
N PRO A 98 -12.39 -3.74 -13.48
CA PRO A 98 -12.82 -4.53 -12.31
C PRO A 98 -13.16 -5.99 -12.64
N GLU A 99 -13.37 -6.31 -13.92
CA GLU A 99 -13.59 -7.68 -14.39
C GLU A 99 -12.46 -8.64 -14.01
N PHE A 100 -11.23 -8.16 -13.88
CA PHE A 100 -10.10 -9.00 -13.42
C PHE A 100 -10.31 -9.54 -12.00
N LEU A 101 -11.13 -8.87 -11.17
CA LEU A 101 -11.43 -9.34 -9.81
C LEU A 101 -12.23 -10.65 -9.80
N LYS A 102 -12.95 -10.98 -10.89
CA LYS A 102 -13.73 -12.22 -11.01
C LYS A 102 -12.86 -13.47 -10.92
N THR A 103 -11.60 -13.39 -11.31
CA THR A 103 -10.62 -14.50 -11.30
C THR A 103 -9.54 -14.31 -10.22
N LEU A 104 -9.59 -13.22 -9.47
CA LEU A 104 -8.66 -12.96 -8.38
C LEU A 104 -8.96 -13.90 -7.20
N ASP A 105 -7.90 -14.46 -6.60
CA ASP A 105 -8.03 -15.24 -5.38
C ASP A 105 -8.73 -14.42 -4.28
N LYS A 106 -9.65 -15.07 -3.56
CA LYS A 106 -10.48 -14.42 -2.54
C LYS A 106 -9.64 -13.77 -1.43
N THR A 107 -8.54 -14.41 -1.05
CA THR A 107 -7.61 -13.91 -0.04
C THR A 107 -6.98 -12.60 -0.51
N GLN A 108 -6.51 -12.56 -1.76
CA GLN A 108 -5.95 -11.37 -2.40
C GLN A 108 -7.00 -10.24 -2.52
N LEU A 109 -8.26 -10.59 -2.81
CA LEU A 109 -9.35 -9.62 -2.89
C LEU A 109 -9.61 -8.98 -1.51
N VAL A 110 -9.74 -9.79 -0.46
CA VAL A 110 -9.98 -9.33 0.91
C VAL A 110 -8.81 -8.45 1.40
N PHE A 111 -7.57 -8.86 1.18
CA PHE A 111 -6.43 -8.06 1.63
C PHE A 111 -6.18 -6.81 0.78
N GLY A 112 -6.58 -6.80 -0.50
CA GLY A 112 -6.60 -5.57 -1.28
C GLY A 112 -7.65 -4.56 -0.80
N PHE A 113 -8.75 -5.04 -0.23
CA PHE A 113 -9.81 -4.21 0.32
C PHE A 113 -9.41 -3.43 1.58
N VAL A 114 -8.37 -3.86 2.28
CA VAL A 114 -7.81 -3.14 3.44
C VAL A 114 -7.40 -1.71 3.06
N GLU A 115 -6.82 -1.51 1.87
CA GLU A 115 -6.45 -0.17 1.39
C GLU A 115 -7.67 0.71 1.11
N VAL A 116 -8.75 0.13 0.60
CA VAL A 116 -10.03 0.85 0.43
C VAL A 116 -10.56 1.33 1.77
N VAL A 117 -10.57 0.45 2.77
CA VAL A 117 -10.96 0.76 4.16
C VAL A 117 -10.08 1.87 4.73
N LYS A 118 -8.76 1.81 4.53
CA LYS A 118 -7.84 2.87 4.92
C LYS A 118 -8.20 4.21 4.29
N HIS A 119 -8.46 4.25 2.98
CA HIS A 119 -8.84 5.48 2.29
C HIS A 119 -10.11 6.12 2.88
N ALA A 120 -11.12 5.30 3.18
CA ALA A 120 -12.33 5.78 3.85
C ALA A 120 -12.02 6.37 5.23
N LEU A 121 -11.28 5.65 6.06
CA LEU A 121 -10.93 6.07 7.42
C LEU A 121 -10.15 7.39 7.47
N ILE A 122 -9.21 7.60 6.53
CA ILE A 122 -8.34 8.79 6.56
C ILE A 122 -8.96 10.03 5.90
N ALA A 123 -9.99 9.89 5.04
CA ALA A 123 -10.39 10.99 4.17
C ALA A 123 -11.88 11.11 3.89
N ASP A 124 -12.72 10.11 4.17
CA ASP A 124 -14.13 10.15 3.79
C ASP A 124 -15.04 9.33 4.73
N LYS A 125 -15.71 10.04 5.65
CA LYS A 125 -16.63 9.43 6.62
C LYS A 125 -17.88 8.85 5.96
N ASP A 126 -18.37 9.44 4.88
CA ASP A 126 -19.57 8.93 4.20
C ASP A 126 -19.24 7.64 3.45
N PHE A 127 -18.06 7.57 2.85
CA PHE A 127 -17.59 6.31 2.25
C PHE A 127 -17.39 5.22 3.31
N TRP A 128 -16.82 5.56 4.49
CA TRP A 128 -16.77 4.63 5.61
C TRP A 128 -18.16 4.13 6.01
N ASN A 129 -19.13 5.04 6.17
CA ASN A 129 -20.52 4.71 6.51
C ASN A 129 -21.18 3.80 5.46
N HIS A 130 -20.81 3.94 4.20
CA HIS A 130 -21.26 3.04 3.13
C HIS A 130 -20.66 1.65 3.29
N LEU A 131 -19.34 1.55 3.53
CA LEU A 131 -18.63 0.27 3.67
C LEU A 131 -19.13 -0.55 4.86
N ILE A 132 -19.39 0.07 6.03
CA ILE A 132 -19.89 -0.66 7.22
C ILE A 132 -21.31 -1.15 7.08
N LYS A 133 -22.14 -0.50 6.25
CA LYS A 133 -23.54 -0.88 6.02
C LYS A 133 -23.71 -1.92 4.91
N THR A 134 -22.70 -2.08 4.05
CA THR A 134 -22.77 -2.96 2.89
C THR A 134 -21.95 -4.22 3.15
N LYS A 135 -22.56 -5.40 2.96
CA LYS A 135 -21.79 -6.64 3.07
C LYS A 135 -20.77 -6.72 1.96
N PHE A 136 -19.60 -7.27 2.25
CA PHE A 136 -18.48 -7.38 1.30
C PHE A 136 -18.88 -7.97 -0.06
N GLN A 137 -19.75 -8.97 -0.08
CA GLN A 137 -20.23 -9.63 -1.29
C GLN A 137 -21.22 -8.80 -2.12
N ASP A 138 -21.81 -7.77 -1.51
CA ASP A 138 -22.80 -6.89 -2.14
C ASP A 138 -22.19 -5.56 -2.61
N LEU A 139 -20.87 -5.40 -2.45
CA LEU A 139 -20.12 -4.22 -2.91
C LEU A 139 -20.08 -4.17 -4.44
N ILE A 140 -20.37 -2.99 -5.00
CA ILE A 140 -20.21 -2.70 -6.42
C ILE A 140 -18.75 -2.24 -6.63
N TRP A 141 -17.91 -3.15 -7.13
CA TRP A 141 -16.47 -2.92 -7.23
C TRP A 141 -16.09 -1.71 -8.09
N GLU A 142 -16.82 -1.45 -9.16
CA GLU A 142 -16.63 -0.27 -10.02
C GLU A 142 -16.72 1.02 -9.21
N GLU A 143 -17.74 1.16 -8.37
CA GLU A 143 -17.98 2.34 -7.53
C GLU A 143 -16.94 2.44 -6.41
N VAL A 144 -16.66 1.32 -5.72
CA VAL A 144 -15.70 1.24 -4.61
C VAL A 144 -14.29 1.62 -5.08
N ILE A 145 -13.85 1.07 -6.21
CA ILE A 145 -12.53 1.35 -6.76
C ILE A 145 -12.45 2.79 -7.24
N ALA A 146 -13.46 3.28 -7.96
CA ALA A 146 -13.48 4.66 -8.46
C ALA A 146 -13.40 5.67 -7.30
N HIS A 147 -14.16 5.43 -6.22
CA HIS A 147 -14.14 6.28 -5.04
C HIS A 147 -12.78 6.26 -4.32
N SER A 148 -12.23 5.07 -4.12
CA SER A 148 -10.90 4.88 -3.52
C SER A 148 -9.80 5.60 -4.32
N ILE A 149 -9.80 5.45 -5.65
CA ILE A 149 -8.89 6.16 -6.56
C ILE A 149 -9.06 7.68 -6.43
N ALA A 150 -10.29 8.18 -6.39
CA ALA A 150 -10.55 9.62 -6.27
C ALA A 150 -9.96 10.20 -4.98
N ILE A 151 -10.11 9.51 -3.84
CA ILE A 151 -9.49 9.90 -2.56
C ILE A 151 -7.97 9.93 -2.71
N LYS A 152 -7.37 8.84 -3.16
CA LYS A 152 -5.91 8.74 -3.28
C LYS A 152 -5.35 9.77 -4.25
N ASN A 153 -5.98 9.92 -5.41
CA ASN A 153 -5.53 10.86 -6.43
C ASN A 153 -5.55 12.31 -5.91
N LYS A 154 -6.60 12.71 -5.19
CA LYS A 154 -6.68 14.03 -4.55
C LYS A 154 -5.50 14.26 -3.60
N ILE A 155 -5.18 13.29 -2.76
CA ILE A 155 -4.04 13.38 -1.81
C ILE A 155 -2.70 13.44 -2.56
N VAL A 156 -2.53 12.62 -3.59
CA VAL A 156 -1.30 12.57 -4.39
C VAL A 156 -1.08 13.85 -5.20
N LEU A 157 -2.13 14.43 -5.78
CA LEU A 157 -2.03 15.69 -6.53
C LEU A 157 -1.59 16.85 -5.63
N ASN A 158 -2.03 16.87 -4.38
CA ASN A 158 -1.64 17.89 -3.41
C ASN A 158 -0.19 17.72 -2.92
N ASP A 159 0.32 16.48 -2.89
CA ASP A 159 1.68 16.18 -2.42
C ASP A 159 2.30 14.99 -3.18
N PRO A 160 2.75 15.20 -4.42
CA PRO A 160 3.28 14.11 -5.26
C PRO A 160 4.49 13.38 -4.67
N LYS A 161 5.29 14.06 -3.84
CA LYS A 161 6.56 13.54 -3.29
C LYS A 161 6.51 13.15 -1.81
N GLU A 162 5.30 13.08 -1.21
CA GLU A 162 5.11 12.62 0.18
C GLU A 162 5.92 13.41 1.22
N LYS A 163 5.93 14.71 1.08
CA LYS A 163 6.58 15.60 2.06
C LYS A 163 5.60 16.12 3.12
N GLY A 164 4.31 16.01 2.89
CA GLY A 164 3.23 16.53 3.72
C GLY A 164 1.99 15.63 3.68
N GLU A 165 0.89 16.10 3.08
CA GLU A 165 -0.44 15.49 3.16
C GLU A 165 -0.49 14.02 2.70
N ARG A 166 0.34 13.63 1.73
CA ARG A 166 0.39 12.24 1.25
C ARG A 166 0.81 11.24 2.35
N LYS A 167 1.47 11.69 3.42
CA LYS A 167 1.78 10.87 4.59
C LYS A 167 0.54 10.28 5.25
N LYS A 168 -0.66 10.87 5.09
CA LYS A 168 -1.93 10.31 5.58
C LYS A 168 -2.15 8.87 5.10
N LEU A 169 -1.68 8.55 3.88
CA LEU A 169 -1.75 7.20 3.33
C LEU A 169 -0.95 6.16 4.13
N ASN A 170 -0.08 6.61 5.04
CA ASN A 170 0.69 5.73 5.92
C ASN A 170 -0.05 5.33 7.21
N PHE A 171 -1.32 5.72 7.40
CA PHE A 171 -2.14 5.20 8.49
C PHE A 171 -2.20 3.66 8.43
N GLY A 172 -1.91 3.02 9.55
CA GLY A 172 -1.76 1.57 9.65
C GLY A 172 -0.41 1.02 9.18
N HIS A 173 0.41 1.80 8.50
CA HIS A 173 1.65 1.31 7.89
C HIS A 173 2.84 1.30 8.83
N THR A 174 2.87 2.17 9.86
CA THR A 174 4.02 2.18 10.80
C THR A 174 4.10 0.87 11.57
N PHE A 175 2.99 0.42 12.16
CA PHE A 175 2.92 -0.92 12.75
C PHE A 175 2.88 -2.00 11.67
N GLY A 176 2.17 -1.80 10.58
CA GLY A 176 2.03 -2.79 9.51
C GLY A 176 3.36 -3.25 8.94
N HIS A 177 4.26 -2.34 8.59
CA HIS A 177 5.60 -2.68 8.09
C HIS A 177 6.47 -3.36 9.15
N ALA A 178 6.35 -2.96 10.42
CA ALA A 178 7.04 -3.65 11.51
C ALA A 178 6.55 -5.10 11.66
N ILE A 179 5.23 -5.33 11.52
CA ILE A 179 4.60 -6.65 11.54
C ILE A 179 5.08 -7.49 10.34
N GLU A 180 5.08 -6.94 9.12
CA GLU A 180 5.62 -7.63 7.94
C GLU A 180 7.07 -8.05 8.16
N SER A 181 7.91 -7.14 8.65
CA SER A 181 9.33 -7.38 8.89
C SER A 181 9.55 -8.46 9.96
N TYR A 182 8.77 -8.43 11.04
CA TYR A 182 8.80 -9.44 12.07
C TYR A 182 8.49 -10.83 11.52
N TYR A 183 7.40 -10.97 10.77
CA TYR A 183 7.00 -12.26 10.22
C TYR A 183 7.93 -12.75 9.11
N LEU A 184 8.49 -11.83 8.32
CA LEU A 184 9.51 -12.17 7.33
C LEU A 184 10.76 -12.74 8.00
N GLN A 185 11.24 -12.13 9.09
CA GLN A 185 12.38 -12.61 9.86
C GLN A 185 12.12 -13.97 10.51
N LYS A 186 10.87 -14.25 10.89
CA LYS A 186 10.45 -15.57 11.44
C LYS A 186 10.31 -16.67 10.36
N GLY A 187 10.43 -16.34 9.09
CA GLY A 187 10.23 -17.28 7.98
C GLY A 187 8.77 -17.68 7.74
N THR A 188 7.83 -16.92 8.28
CA THR A 188 6.38 -17.12 8.13
C THR A 188 5.72 -15.84 7.60
N PRO A 189 6.05 -15.38 6.38
CA PRO A 189 5.58 -14.10 5.87
C PRO A 189 4.05 -14.02 5.85
N VAL A 190 3.52 -12.86 6.21
CA VAL A 190 2.09 -12.52 6.14
C VAL A 190 1.81 -11.67 4.89
N PHE A 191 0.56 -11.64 4.44
CA PHE A 191 0.18 -10.74 3.37
C PHE A 191 0.21 -9.28 3.84
N HIS A 192 0.54 -8.37 2.94
CA HIS A 192 0.57 -6.93 3.21
C HIS A 192 -0.73 -6.45 3.86
N GLY A 193 -1.89 -6.81 3.28
CA GLY A 193 -3.18 -6.40 3.83
C GLY A 193 -3.46 -6.92 5.25
N GLU A 194 -2.98 -8.13 5.60
CA GLU A 194 -3.10 -8.64 6.99
C GLU A 194 -2.34 -7.75 7.96
N ALA A 195 -1.10 -7.42 7.61
CA ALA A 195 -0.25 -6.57 8.43
C ALA A 195 -0.80 -5.15 8.56
N ILE A 196 -1.30 -4.56 7.46
CA ILE A 196 -1.89 -3.22 7.48
C ILE A 196 -3.21 -3.20 8.25
N ALA A 197 -4.06 -4.23 8.14
CA ALA A 197 -5.29 -4.31 8.93
C ALA A 197 -5.01 -4.34 10.44
N LEU A 198 -4.03 -5.15 10.88
CA LEU A 198 -3.59 -5.15 12.27
C LEU A 198 -2.93 -3.81 12.66
N GLY A 199 -2.13 -3.22 11.76
CA GLY A 199 -1.55 -1.89 11.96
C GLY A 199 -2.60 -0.81 12.16
N MET A 200 -3.64 -0.76 11.33
CA MET A 200 -4.77 0.17 11.48
C MET A 200 -5.49 -0.03 12.82
N LEU A 201 -5.66 -1.29 13.26
CA LEU A 201 -6.26 -1.58 14.57
C LEU A 201 -5.40 -1.03 15.72
N LEU A 202 -4.08 -1.15 15.65
CA LEU A 202 -3.17 -0.64 16.67
C LEU A 202 -3.11 0.90 16.64
N GLU A 203 -2.99 1.50 15.47
CA GLU A 203 -2.92 2.95 15.31
C GLU A 203 -4.26 3.65 15.63
N SER A 204 -5.40 2.98 15.42
CA SER A 204 -6.70 3.52 15.84
C SER A 204 -6.83 3.68 17.36
N LYS A 205 -6.17 2.82 18.15
CA LYS A 205 -6.13 2.93 19.62
C LYS A 205 -5.35 4.17 20.09
N MET A 206 -4.34 4.59 19.31
CA MET A 206 -3.53 5.78 19.56
C MET A 206 -4.14 7.05 18.99
N SER A 207 -5.16 6.93 18.14
CA SER A 207 -5.82 8.01 17.43
C SER A 207 -6.77 8.80 18.34
N ASP A 208 -7.01 10.07 17.98
CA ASP A 208 -7.99 10.95 18.62
C ASP A 208 -9.39 10.63 18.09
N LEU A 209 -9.95 9.57 18.65
CA LEU A 209 -11.24 8.98 18.31
C LEU A 209 -12.07 8.81 19.58
N THR A 210 -13.37 8.94 19.45
CA THR A 210 -14.32 8.55 20.52
C THR A 210 -14.29 7.03 20.73
N ASP A 211 -14.68 6.57 21.92
CA ASP A 211 -14.76 5.13 22.21
C ASP A 211 -15.71 4.40 21.26
N LEU A 212 -16.77 5.09 20.81
CA LEU A 212 -17.70 4.56 19.81
C LEU A 212 -17.01 4.32 18.46
N GLU A 213 -16.26 5.30 17.96
CA GLU A 213 -15.52 5.19 16.69
C GLU A 213 -14.42 4.11 16.78
N LYS A 214 -13.70 4.03 17.91
CA LYS A 214 -12.72 2.95 18.16
C LYS A 214 -13.38 1.58 18.15
N GLY A 215 -14.53 1.46 18.79
CA GLY A 215 -15.34 0.22 18.83
C GLY A 215 -15.83 -0.18 17.43
N GLU A 216 -16.32 0.78 16.66
CA GLU A 216 -16.80 0.56 15.28
C GLU A 216 -15.66 0.07 14.36
N ILE A 217 -14.51 0.75 14.35
CA ILE A 217 -13.32 0.36 13.57
C ILE A 217 -12.84 -1.03 13.99
N THR A 218 -12.76 -1.27 15.31
CA THR A 218 -12.30 -2.57 15.85
C THR A 218 -13.23 -3.70 15.41
N THR A 219 -14.54 -3.52 15.57
CA THR A 219 -15.53 -4.51 15.18
C THR A 219 -15.48 -4.80 13.69
N TYR A 220 -15.39 -3.75 12.88
CA TYR A 220 -15.31 -3.90 11.43
C TYR A 220 -14.08 -4.66 10.98
N ILE A 221 -12.90 -4.27 11.48
CA ILE A 221 -11.63 -4.93 11.13
C ILE A 221 -11.65 -6.41 11.54
N LEU A 222 -12.02 -6.70 12.79
CA LEU A 222 -12.05 -8.09 13.30
C LEU A 222 -13.09 -8.98 12.61
N SER A 223 -14.17 -8.39 12.12
CA SER A 223 -15.23 -9.15 11.43
C SER A 223 -14.92 -9.44 9.96
N ASN A 224 -14.11 -8.63 9.31
CA ASN A 224 -13.87 -8.71 7.87
C ASN A 224 -12.47 -9.22 7.48
N PHE A 225 -11.49 -9.14 8.39
CA PHE A 225 -10.12 -9.52 8.09
C PHE A 225 -9.59 -10.57 9.07
N ALA A 226 -8.95 -11.60 8.52
CA ALA A 226 -8.14 -12.50 9.32
C ALA A 226 -6.85 -11.77 9.69
N LEU A 227 -6.63 -11.56 10.99
CA LEU A 227 -5.43 -10.86 11.46
C LEU A 227 -4.36 -11.88 11.88
N PRO A 228 -3.07 -11.58 11.65
CA PRO A 228 -2.00 -12.37 12.20
C PRO A 228 -1.96 -12.22 13.74
N TYR A 229 -1.28 -13.14 14.40
CA TYR A 229 -1.01 -12.98 15.84
C TYR A 229 -0.27 -11.65 16.05
N ASN A 230 -0.71 -10.86 17.03
CA ASN A 230 -0.05 -9.59 17.36
C ASN A 230 1.28 -9.87 18.08
N PRO A 231 2.44 -9.53 17.49
CA PRO A 231 3.72 -9.67 18.15
C PRO A 231 3.81 -8.81 19.42
N ASP A 232 4.75 -9.16 20.30
CA ASP A 232 5.05 -8.31 21.46
C ASP A 232 5.43 -6.89 21.02
N LYS A 233 4.92 -5.91 21.73
CA LYS A 233 5.11 -4.49 21.41
C LYS A 233 6.58 -4.09 21.34
N ASN A 234 7.43 -4.61 22.23
CA ASN A 234 8.86 -4.28 22.24
C ASN A 234 9.54 -4.79 20.96
N GLN A 235 9.13 -5.97 20.47
CA GLN A 235 9.64 -6.53 19.23
C GLN A 235 9.26 -5.63 18.03
N LEU A 236 8.03 -5.13 17.97
CA LEU A 236 7.60 -4.22 16.93
C LEU A 236 8.35 -2.88 16.97
N ILE A 237 8.60 -2.34 18.17
CA ILE A 237 9.38 -1.10 18.36
C ILE A 237 10.81 -1.28 17.81
N GLU A 238 11.45 -2.41 18.03
CA GLU A 238 12.77 -2.70 17.47
C GLU A 238 12.78 -2.62 15.94
N PHE A 239 11.77 -3.20 15.28
CA PHE A 239 11.63 -3.10 13.81
C PHE A 239 11.38 -1.68 13.33
N MET A 240 10.51 -0.92 14.02
CA MET A 240 10.24 0.48 13.69
C MET A 240 11.48 1.38 13.86
N GLN A 241 12.34 1.10 14.83
CA GLN A 241 13.59 1.84 15.07
C GLN A 241 14.70 1.48 14.09
N ASN A 242 14.78 0.22 13.67
CA ASN A 242 15.81 -0.27 12.73
C ASN A 242 15.62 0.32 11.32
N ASP A 243 14.41 0.73 10.96
CA ASP A 243 14.14 1.46 9.73
C ASP A 243 14.78 2.87 9.74
N LYS A 244 15.23 3.37 10.91
CA LYS A 244 15.90 4.68 11.08
C LYS A 244 17.04 4.59 12.09
N LYS A 245 18.18 4.15 11.71
CA LYS A 245 19.49 3.93 12.36
C LYS A 245 19.93 4.79 13.58
N ASN A 246 19.04 5.33 14.43
CA ASN A 246 19.40 6.13 15.61
C ASN A 246 18.55 5.78 16.83
N LYS A 247 19.20 5.58 17.99
CA LYS A 247 18.58 5.18 19.27
C LYS A 247 17.65 6.23 19.90
N ASP A 248 17.68 7.48 19.45
CA ASP A 248 16.87 8.61 19.96
C ASP A 248 15.81 9.08 18.94
N VAL A 249 15.50 8.30 17.92
CA VAL A 249 14.57 8.71 16.86
C VAL A 249 13.13 8.49 17.30
N LYS A 250 12.35 9.56 17.28
CA LYS A 250 10.89 9.47 17.42
C LYS A 250 10.31 8.78 16.22
N ILE A 251 9.39 7.84 16.47
CA ILE A 251 8.65 7.11 15.45
C ILE A 251 7.50 8.00 14.99
N ASN A 252 7.36 8.17 13.68
CA ASN A 252 6.35 9.03 13.08
C ASN A 252 5.12 8.23 12.66
N PHE A 253 3.94 8.68 13.09
CA PHE A 253 2.67 8.06 12.79
C PHE A 253 1.73 9.02 12.04
N SER A 254 0.90 8.45 11.19
CA SER A 254 -0.31 9.08 10.70
C SER A 254 -1.49 8.56 11.53
N LEU A 255 -2.21 9.43 12.25
CA LEU A 255 -3.26 9.03 13.19
C LEU A 255 -4.59 9.71 12.85
N LEU A 256 -5.70 9.02 13.11
CA LEU A 256 -7.02 9.58 12.87
C LEU A 256 -7.36 10.69 13.89
N LYS A 257 -8.05 11.73 13.40
CA LYS A 257 -8.73 12.77 14.20
C LYS A 257 -10.23 12.73 13.89
N GLY A 258 -10.90 11.67 14.37
CA GLY A 258 -12.22 11.28 13.89
C GLY A 258 -12.15 10.49 12.58
N ILE A 259 -13.19 9.69 12.32
CA ILE A 259 -13.32 8.94 11.05
C ILE A 259 -13.47 9.92 9.88
N GLY A 260 -12.71 9.69 8.81
CA GLY A 260 -12.67 10.55 7.63
C GLY A 260 -11.66 11.71 7.73
N ASN A 261 -10.88 11.76 8.82
CA ASN A 261 -9.86 12.78 9.00
C ASN A 261 -8.58 12.19 9.62
N CYS A 262 -7.42 12.56 9.09
CA CYS A 262 -6.12 12.01 9.51
C CYS A 262 -5.10 13.14 9.69
N SER A 263 -4.37 13.11 10.79
CA SER A 263 -3.20 13.93 11.07
C SER A 263 -1.91 13.22 10.71
N ILE A 264 -0.90 13.99 10.38
CA ILE A 264 0.45 13.50 10.05
C ILE A 264 1.45 14.02 11.06
N ASP A 265 2.67 13.45 11.02
CA ASP A 265 3.80 13.88 11.84
C ASP A 265 3.53 13.81 13.36
N ASN A 266 2.79 12.77 13.80
CA ASN A 266 2.59 12.45 15.20
C ASN A 266 3.82 11.65 15.69
N LEU A 267 4.67 12.29 16.48
CA LEU A 267 5.98 11.78 16.88
C LEU A 267 5.94 11.18 18.27
N PHE A 268 6.25 9.90 18.41
CA PHE A 268 6.32 9.16 19.67
C PHE A 268 7.73 8.62 19.92
N SER A 269 8.21 8.72 21.14
CA SER A 269 9.36 7.94 21.59
C SER A 269 8.97 6.48 21.86
N ALA A 270 9.94 5.58 21.86
CA ALA A 270 9.70 4.17 22.17
C ALA A 270 9.00 3.94 23.54
N ASN A 271 9.25 4.83 24.50
CA ASN A 271 8.65 4.73 25.85
C ASN A 271 7.19 5.21 25.90
N GLU A 272 6.74 5.98 24.91
CA GLU A 272 5.36 6.49 24.82
C GLU A 272 4.44 5.53 24.06
N LEU A 273 5.00 4.56 23.38
CA LEU A 273 4.27 3.51 22.69
C LEU A 273 3.95 2.37 23.62
#